data_f92b2a13f52651ad5a38f1b2e91a8e17
#
_entry.id   f92b2a13f52651ad5a38f1b2e91a8e17
#
_cell.length_a   1.000
_cell.length_b   1.000
_cell.length_c   1.000
_cell.angle_alpha   90.00
_cell.angle_beta   90.00
_cell.angle_gamma   90.00
#
_symmetry.space_group_name_H-M   'P 1'
#
loop_
_entity.id
_entity.type
_entity.pdbx_description
1 polymer ?
#
loop_
_entity_poly.entity_id
_entity_poly.type
_entity_poly.pdbx_seq_one_letter_code
_entity_poly.pdbx_strand_id
1 'polypeptide(L)'
;MKKRRIIIAVISVVVVAAMVLFDMLYMKKDKKEESVFTTGYNVNEKKISLREITVEDFENYMENKETFTVIIGRDDCPQCQKLKSFIEDTDREVQNPVYLKYTIAEKEVFLHKIEKYFDNIEMIPYYAIIQEGKIIKTDQGFGSENDFKDFLNNI
;
A
#
# COMPACT_ATOMS: atom_id res chain seq x y z
N MET A 1 -23.83 58.55 -4.15
CA MET A 1 -23.71 57.38 -3.21
C MET A 1 -24.28 56.05 -3.75
N LYS A 2 -25.34 56.04 -4.52
CA LYS A 2 -25.94 54.77 -5.07
C LYS A 2 -25.02 54.00 -6.03
N LYS A 3 -24.27 54.64 -6.92
CA LYS A 3 -23.35 53.99 -7.89
C LYS A 3 -22.20 53.20 -7.21
N ARG A 4 -21.62 53.70 -6.11
CA ARG A 4 -20.57 52.98 -5.36
C ARG A 4 -21.07 51.67 -4.71
N ARG A 5 -22.28 51.70 -4.18
CA ARG A 5 -22.90 50.49 -3.56
C ARG A 5 -23.19 49.40 -4.61
N ILE A 6 -23.59 49.78 -5.82
CA ILE A 6 -23.84 48.85 -6.93
C ILE A 6 -22.53 48.21 -7.39
N ILE A 7 -21.45 49.00 -7.51
CA ILE A 7 -20.14 48.48 -7.91
C ILE A 7 -19.60 47.47 -6.90
N ILE A 8 -19.72 47.75 -5.59
CA ILE A 8 -19.28 46.84 -4.53
C ILE A 8 -20.06 45.52 -4.55
N ALA A 9 -21.40 45.61 -4.79
CA ALA A 9 -22.24 44.43 -4.87
C ALA A 9 -21.88 43.52 -6.08
N VAL A 10 -21.58 44.13 -7.24
CA VAL A 10 -21.18 43.40 -8.43
C VAL A 10 -19.81 42.72 -8.23
N ILE A 11 -18.84 43.44 -7.63
CA ILE A 11 -17.51 42.85 -7.33
C ILE A 11 -17.63 41.68 -6.38
N SER A 12 -18.47 41.76 -5.33
CA SER A 12 -18.63 40.64 -4.38
C SER A 12 -19.23 39.40 -5.05
N VAL A 13 -20.20 39.57 -5.95
CA VAL A 13 -20.80 38.44 -6.70
C VAL A 13 -19.76 37.78 -7.62
N VAL A 14 -18.94 38.58 -8.30
CA VAL A 14 -17.89 38.06 -9.20
C VAL A 14 -16.83 37.29 -8.42
N VAL A 15 -16.41 37.76 -7.23
CA VAL A 15 -15.44 37.07 -6.39
C VAL A 15 -15.99 35.74 -5.88
N VAL A 16 -17.24 35.70 -5.43
CA VAL A 16 -17.88 34.46 -4.97
C VAL A 16 -18.03 33.46 -6.12
N ALA A 17 -18.43 33.92 -7.31
CA ALA A 17 -18.53 33.06 -8.48
C ALA A 17 -17.16 32.50 -8.89
N ALA A 18 -16.09 33.31 -8.81
CA ALA A 18 -14.73 32.87 -9.10
C ALA A 18 -14.24 31.81 -8.08
N MET A 19 -14.55 31.96 -6.78
CA MET A 19 -14.23 30.96 -5.77
C MET A 19 -14.95 29.63 -6.02
N VAL A 20 -16.24 29.66 -6.33
CA VAL A 20 -17.01 28.43 -6.61
C VAL A 20 -16.49 27.72 -7.87
N LEU A 21 -16.12 28.49 -8.91
CA LEU A 21 -15.52 27.92 -10.12
C LEU A 21 -14.12 27.35 -9.86
N PHE A 22 -13.34 27.98 -8.99
CA PHE A 22 -12.03 27.49 -8.58
C PHE A 22 -12.16 26.16 -7.81
N ASP A 23 -13.09 26.07 -6.87
CA ASP A 23 -13.35 24.82 -6.12
C ASP A 23 -13.85 23.71 -7.05
N MET A 24 -14.75 24.01 -8.01
CA MET A 24 -15.19 23.03 -9.00
C MET A 24 -14.07 22.54 -9.93
N LEU A 25 -13.15 23.41 -10.31
CA LEU A 25 -12.02 23.05 -11.17
C LEU A 25 -10.94 22.29 -10.39
N TYR A 26 -10.74 22.62 -9.11
CA TYR A 26 -9.78 21.94 -8.23
C TYR A 26 -10.29 20.55 -7.86
N MET A 27 -11.56 20.41 -7.48
CA MET A 27 -12.20 19.11 -7.21
C MET A 27 -12.26 18.20 -8.45
N LYS A 28 -12.18 18.76 -9.66
CA LYS A 28 -12.16 17.97 -10.90
C LYS A 28 -10.76 17.44 -11.26
N LYS A 29 -9.70 17.98 -10.64
CA LYS A 29 -8.32 17.58 -10.91
C LYS A 29 -7.90 16.38 -10.04
N ASP A 30 -8.55 16.16 -8.91
CA ASP A 30 -8.28 15.01 -8.01
C ASP A 30 -9.07 13.74 -8.36
N LYS A 31 -9.85 13.77 -9.49
CA LYS A 31 -10.51 12.59 -10.04
C LYS A 31 -9.77 11.99 -11.23
N LYS A 32 -8.47 11.74 -11.06
CA LYS A 32 -7.75 10.84 -11.95
C LYS A 32 -6.84 9.95 -11.12
N GLU A 33 -7.26 8.70 -11.10
CA GLU A 33 -6.72 7.52 -10.43
C GLU A 33 -7.34 7.19 -9.06
N GLU A 34 -8.67 7.08 -9.06
CA GLU A 34 -9.33 6.16 -8.16
C GLU A 34 -9.02 4.75 -8.69
N SER A 35 -7.93 4.15 -8.19
CA SER A 35 -7.77 2.71 -8.27
C SER A 35 -8.94 2.13 -7.49
N VAL A 36 -9.86 1.53 -8.23
CA VAL A 36 -11.08 0.91 -7.73
C VAL A 36 -10.70 -0.21 -6.76
N PHE A 37 -10.63 0.15 -5.48
CA PHE A 37 -10.70 -0.81 -4.40
C PHE A 37 -12.16 -1.20 -4.23
N THR A 38 -12.62 -2.13 -5.06
CA THR A 38 -13.92 -2.77 -4.89
C THR A 38 -13.81 -3.79 -3.77
N THR A 39 -14.29 -3.44 -2.60
CA THR A 39 -14.69 -4.38 -1.56
C THR A 39 -15.88 -5.19 -2.08
N GLY A 40 -15.60 -6.20 -2.87
CA GLY A 40 -16.58 -7.15 -3.38
C GLY A 40 -16.19 -8.53 -2.89
N TYR A 41 -16.76 -8.98 -1.79
CA TYR A 41 -16.78 -10.40 -1.43
C TYR A 41 -17.59 -11.17 -2.47
N ASN A 42 -16.97 -11.54 -3.57
CA ASN A 42 -17.47 -12.60 -4.43
C ASN A 42 -16.79 -13.90 -3.97
N VAL A 43 -17.59 -14.75 -3.34
CA VAL A 43 -17.26 -16.15 -3.07
C VAL A 43 -17.28 -16.92 -4.41
N ASN A 44 -16.22 -16.74 -5.17
CA ASN A 44 -15.81 -17.64 -6.25
C ASN A 44 -14.32 -17.80 -6.10
N GLU A 45 -13.86 -19.03 -5.99
CA GLU A 45 -12.48 -19.52 -5.88
C GLU A 45 -11.47 -18.62 -6.63
N LYS A 46 -11.10 -17.49 -6.03
CA LYS A 46 -10.11 -16.60 -6.61
C LYS A 46 -8.81 -16.88 -5.88
N LYS A 47 -7.95 -17.67 -6.55
CA LYS A 47 -6.54 -17.80 -6.21
C LYS A 47 -6.00 -16.40 -5.85
N ILE A 48 -5.56 -16.22 -4.61
CA ILE A 48 -4.98 -14.94 -4.16
C ILE A 48 -3.68 -14.76 -4.94
N SER A 49 -3.65 -13.77 -5.83
CA SER A 49 -2.42 -13.39 -6.50
C SER A 49 -1.64 -12.46 -5.59
N LEU A 50 -0.44 -12.85 -5.23
CA LEU A 50 0.49 -12.01 -4.49
C LEU A 50 0.88 -10.81 -5.36
N ARG A 51 0.36 -9.62 -5.02
CA ARG A 51 0.55 -8.41 -5.80
C ARG A 51 1.94 -7.83 -5.57
N GLU A 52 2.70 -7.66 -6.65
CA GLU A 52 3.97 -6.93 -6.59
C GLU A 52 3.73 -5.44 -6.43
N ILE A 53 4.48 -4.80 -5.54
CA ILE A 53 4.41 -3.37 -5.25
C ILE A 53 5.81 -2.74 -5.27
N THR A 54 5.86 -1.44 -5.51
CA THR A 54 7.06 -0.62 -5.38
C THR A 54 7.27 -0.14 -3.94
N VAL A 55 8.45 0.43 -3.64
CA VAL A 55 8.69 1.09 -2.33
C VAL A 55 7.74 2.27 -2.14
N GLU A 56 7.44 3.01 -3.21
CA GLU A 56 6.51 4.14 -3.17
C GLU A 56 5.08 3.68 -2.84
N ASP A 57 4.61 2.58 -3.45
CA ASP A 57 3.31 2.00 -3.10
C ASP A 57 3.27 1.55 -1.63
N PHE A 58 4.37 0.93 -1.14
CA PHE A 58 4.49 0.52 0.25
C PHE A 58 4.40 1.74 1.19
N GLU A 59 5.13 2.82 0.89
CA GLU A 59 5.08 4.06 1.67
C GLU A 59 3.67 4.65 1.69
N ASN A 60 2.99 4.69 0.55
CA ASN A 60 1.60 5.15 0.46
C ASN A 60 0.66 4.31 1.32
N TYR A 61 0.83 2.98 1.38
CA TYR A 61 0.02 2.10 2.24
C TYR A 61 0.26 2.37 3.73
N MET A 62 1.52 2.61 4.11
CA MET A 62 1.86 2.98 5.49
C MET A 62 1.23 4.31 5.90
N GLU A 63 1.31 5.34 5.04
CA GLU A 63 0.74 6.67 5.26
C GLU A 63 -0.79 6.65 5.31
N ASN A 64 -1.43 5.86 4.43
CA ASN A 64 -2.88 5.67 4.41
C ASN A 64 -3.40 4.75 5.52
N LYS A 65 -2.51 4.26 6.39
CA LYS A 65 -2.85 3.35 7.50
C LYS A 65 -3.56 2.08 7.06
N GLU A 66 -3.12 1.52 5.94
CA GLU A 66 -3.67 0.26 5.45
C GLU A 66 -3.27 -0.92 6.34
N THR A 67 -4.03 -2.02 6.21
CA THR A 67 -3.75 -3.29 6.88
C THR A 67 -3.43 -4.35 5.83
N PHE A 68 -2.21 -4.91 5.88
CA PHE A 68 -1.69 -5.84 4.89
C PHE A 68 -0.52 -6.66 5.44
N THR A 69 -0.17 -7.71 4.71
CA THR A 69 1.05 -8.50 4.96
C THR A 69 2.05 -8.21 3.84
N VAL A 70 3.22 -7.68 4.17
CA VAL A 70 4.29 -7.45 3.20
C VAL A 70 5.29 -8.59 3.25
N ILE A 71 5.69 -9.07 2.09
CA ILE A 71 6.80 -10.01 1.89
C ILE A 71 7.89 -9.29 1.11
N ILE A 72 9.09 -9.25 1.65
CA ILE A 72 10.27 -8.67 1.02
C ILE A 72 11.17 -9.77 0.53
N GLY A 73 11.54 -9.75 -0.74
CA GLY A 73 12.33 -10.82 -1.30
C GLY A 73 12.86 -10.54 -2.70
N ARG A 74 13.36 -11.60 -3.35
CA ARG A 74 13.89 -11.58 -4.71
C ARG A 74 13.36 -12.76 -5.51
N ASP A 75 13.26 -12.59 -6.82
CA ASP A 75 12.79 -13.64 -7.72
C ASP A 75 13.79 -14.81 -7.85
N ASP A 76 15.09 -14.57 -7.63
CA ASP A 76 16.16 -15.58 -7.67
C ASP A 76 16.37 -16.30 -6.32
N CYS A 77 15.58 -16.00 -5.29
CA CYS A 77 15.68 -16.61 -3.98
C CYS A 77 14.76 -17.85 -3.90
N PRO A 78 15.29 -19.08 -3.73
CA PRO A 78 14.45 -20.28 -3.70
C PRO A 78 13.42 -20.31 -2.56
N GLN A 79 13.78 -19.78 -1.39
CA GLN A 79 12.86 -19.71 -0.25
C GLN A 79 11.76 -18.67 -0.47
N CYS A 80 12.09 -17.56 -1.14
CA CYS A 80 11.08 -16.55 -1.51
C CYS A 80 10.07 -17.13 -2.51
N GLN A 81 10.53 -17.91 -3.49
CA GLN A 81 9.65 -18.58 -4.46
C GLN A 81 8.73 -19.60 -3.76
N LYS A 82 9.25 -20.40 -2.82
CA LYS A 82 8.44 -21.35 -2.04
C LYS A 82 7.36 -20.64 -1.23
N LEU A 83 7.72 -19.56 -0.52
CA LEU A 83 6.74 -18.78 0.25
C LEU A 83 5.67 -18.15 -0.68
N LYS A 84 6.09 -17.61 -1.83
CA LYS A 84 5.18 -17.03 -2.83
C LYS A 84 4.18 -18.09 -3.32
N SER A 85 4.66 -19.27 -3.74
CA SER A 85 3.78 -20.37 -4.15
C SER A 85 2.83 -20.80 -3.03
N PHE A 86 3.32 -20.91 -1.81
CA PHE A 86 2.48 -21.27 -0.66
C PHE A 86 1.35 -20.24 -0.45
N ILE A 87 1.65 -18.94 -0.46
CA ILE A 87 0.63 -17.88 -0.31
C ILE A 87 -0.39 -17.93 -1.45
N GLU A 88 0.07 -18.17 -2.68
CA GLU A 88 -0.82 -18.25 -3.85
C GLU A 88 -1.72 -19.50 -3.85
N ASP A 89 -1.28 -20.58 -3.21
CA ASP A 89 -2.03 -21.83 -3.09
C ASP A 89 -2.93 -21.88 -1.85
N THR A 90 -2.70 -20.98 -0.88
CA THR A 90 -3.41 -20.95 0.41
C THR A 90 -4.47 -19.86 0.41
N ASP A 91 -5.69 -20.21 0.02
CA ASP A 91 -6.78 -19.26 -0.31
C ASP A 91 -7.24 -18.29 0.79
N ARG A 92 -6.82 -18.38 2.06
CA ARG A 92 -7.55 -17.67 3.13
C ARG A 92 -6.75 -17.17 4.33
N GLU A 93 -5.47 -17.43 4.46
CA GLU A 93 -4.77 -17.17 5.72
C GLU A 93 -3.96 -15.87 5.73
N VAL A 94 -3.66 -15.27 4.58
CA VAL A 94 -2.82 -14.08 4.49
C VAL A 94 -3.64 -12.85 4.14
N GLN A 95 -3.65 -11.86 5.02
CA GLN A 95 -4.43 -10.64 4.82
C GLN A 95 -3.74 -9.71 3.83
N ASN A 96 -4.38 -9.44 2.68
CA ASN A 96 -3.91 -8.51 1.64
C ASN A 96 -2.40 -8.64 1.34
N PRO A 97 -1.92 -9.84 0.92
CA PRO A 97 -0.50 -10.04 0.77
C PRO A 97 0.06 -9.23 -0.41
N VAL A 98 1.18 -8.56 -0.16
CA VAL A 98 1.93 -7.80 -1.16
C VAL A 98 3.39 -8.23 -1.18
N TYR A 99 4.01 -8.18 -2.37
CA TYR A 99 5.39 -8.55 -2.57
C TYR A 99 6.24 -7.33 -2.95
N LEU A 100 7.15 -6.97 -2.07
CA LEU A 100 8.09 -5.88 -2.25
C LEU A 100 9.43 -6.47 -2.67
N LYS A 101 9.73 -6.43 -3.97
CA LYS A 101 10.91 -7.08 -4.51
C LYS A 101 12.05 -6.11 -4.81
N TYR A 102 13.24 -6.65 -4.79
CA TYR A 102 14.46 -6.00 -5.26
C TYR A 102 15.37 -6.97 -5.99
N THR A 103 16.31 -6.47 -6.76
CA THR A 103 17.38 -7.25 -7.40
C THR A 103 18.66 -7.21 -6.58
N ILE A 104 19.61 -8.12 -6.84
CA ILE A 104 20.93 -8.09 -6.18
C ILE A 104 21.62 -6.74 -6.41
N ALA A 105 21.52 -6.20 -7.62
CA ALA A 105 22.13 -4.92 -7.99
C ALA A 105 21.53 -3.71 -7.23
N GLU A 106 20.27 -3.80 -6.84
CA GLU A 106 19.53 -2.74 -6.15
C GLU A 106 19.54 -2.88 -4.63
N LYS A 107 20.10 -3.96 -4.09
CA LYS A 107 19.98 -4.33 -2.67
C LYS A 107 20.27 -3.18 -1.72
N GLU A 108 21.41 -2.52 -1.87
CA GLU A 108 21.83 -1.46 -0.94
C GLU A 108 20.89 -0.25 -1.00
N VAL A 109 20.54 0.18 -2.21
CA VAL A 109 19.61 1.32 -2.42
C VAL A 109 18.23 0.98 -1.89
N PHE A 110 17.75 -0.24 -2.14
CA PHE A 110 16.48 -0.73 -1.66
C PHE A 110 16.44 -0.77 -0.13
N LEU A 111 17.42 -1.42 0.51
CA LEU A 111 17.47 -1.51 1.97
C LEU A 111 17.54 -0.13 2.63
N HIS A 112 18.32 0.79 2.09
CA HIS A 112 18.39 2.17 2.59
C HIS A 112 17.04 2.90 2.53
N LYS A 113 16.21 2.65 1.51
CA LYS A 113 14.88 3.26 1.42
C LYS A 113 13.90 2.74 2.47
N ILE A 114 14.01 1.48 2.86
CA ILE A 114 13.06 0.82 3.79
C ILE A 114 13.57 0.70 5.22
N GLU A 115 14.84 1.05 5.51
CA GLU A 115 15.46 0.94 6.85
C GLU A 115 14.70 1.74 7.92
N LYS A 116 14.00 2.80 7.53
CA LYS A 116 13.17 3.59 8.45
C LYS A 116 11.92 2.84 8.95
N TYR A 117 11.56 1.74 8.28
CA TYR A 117 10.41 0.91 8.64
C TYR A 117 10.82 -0.42 9.24
N PHE A 118 11.92 -1.02 8.75
CA PHE A 118 12.31 -2.37 9.09
C PHE A 118 13.73 -2.39 9.66
N ASP A 119 13.84 -2.80 10.91
CA ASP A 119 15.11 -3.04 11.55
C ASP A 119 15.67 -4.39 11.08
N ASN A 120 16.95 -4.40 10.70
CA ASN A 120 17.79 -5.61 10.61
C ASN A 120 17.27 -6.73 9.69
N ILE A 121 17.11 -6.44 8.39
CA ILE A 121 16.80 -7.46 7.39
C ILE A 121 18.09 -8.26 7.07
N GLU A 122 18.29 -9.38 7.73
CA GLU A 122 19.45 -10.25 7.55
C GLU A 122 19.21 -11.34 6.50
N MET A 123 17.99 -11.85 6.45
CA MET A 123 17.57 -12.94 5.56
C MET A 123 16.33 -12.60 4.76
N ILE A 124 16.15 -13.25 3.62
CA ILE A 124 14.94 -13.22 2.82
C ILE A 124 14.40 -14.64 2.58
N PRO A 125 13.07 -14.81 2.45
CA PRO A 125 12.06 -13.77 2.54
C PRO A 125 12.01 -13.14 3.93
N TYR A 126 11.85 -11.82 3.99
CA TYR A 126 11.48 -11.10 5.20
C TYR A 126 9.99 -10.76 5.09
N TYR A 127 9.24 -10.92 6.15
CA TYR A 127 7.80 -10.65 6.11
C TYR A 127 7.33 -9.95 7.37
N ALA A 128 6.30 -9.11 7.19
CA ALA A 128 5.73 -8.33 8.27
C ALA A 128 4.22 -8.23 8.14
N ILE A 129 3.54 -8.25 9.30
CA ILE A 129 2.12 -7.93 9.41
C ILE A 129 2.00 -6.47 9.81
N ILE A 130 1.23 -5.73 9.01
CA ILE A 130 0.99 -4.31 9.19
C ILE A 130 -0.49 -4.10 9.45
N GLN A 131 -0.82 -3.41 10.54
CA GLN A 131 -2.17 -3.04 10.90
C GLN A 131 -2.25 -1.53 11.09
N GLU A 132 -3.16 -0.89 10.38
CA GLU A 132 -3.35 0.56 10.45
C GLU A 132 -2.04 1.35 10.24
N GLY A 133 -1.21 0.92 9.29
CA GLY A 133 0.09 1.53 8.98
C GLY A 133 1.17 1.31 10.05
N LYS A 134 0.99 0.35 10.97
CA LYS A 134 1.97 0.00 12.00
C LYS A 134 2.43 -1.43 11.83
N ILE A 135 3.71 -1.67 11.94
CA ILE A 135 4.28 -3.00 11.96
C ILE A 135 3.95 -3.65 13.30
N ILE A 136 3.21 -4.74 13.27
CA ILE A 136 2.78 -5.48 14.46
C ILE A 136 3.71 -6.65 14.74
N LYS A 137 4.17 -7.30 13.68
CA LYS A 137 5.01 -8.49 13.80
C LYS A 137 5.89 -8.63 12.57
N THR A 138 7.11 -9.11 12.77
CA THR A 138 8.07 -9.41 11.70
C THR A 138 8.72 -10.77 11.92
N ASP A 139 9.14 -11.39 10.83
CA ASP A 139 9.99 -12.57 10.84
C ASP A 139 10.78 -12.66 9.53
N GLN A 140 11.76 -13.56 9.45
CA GLN A 140 12.62 -13.70 8.29
C GLN A 140 13.10 -15.13 8.07
N GLY A 141 13.35 -15.44 6.79
CA GLY A 141 13.56 -16.80 6.33
C GLY A 141 12.22 -17.53 6.13
N PHE A 142 12.25 -18.71 5.53
CA PHE A 142 11.09 -19.57 5.35
C PHE A 142 11.52 -21.01 5.60
N GLY A 143 11.30 -21.46 6.83
CA GLY A 143 11.63 -22.80 7.26
C GLY A 143 10.62 -23.82 6.73
N SER A 144 9.34 -23.61 7.05
CA SER A 144 8.23 -24.46 6.61
C SER A 144 6.93 -23.66 6.48
N GLU A 145 5.95 -24.27 5.84
CA GLU A 145 4.59 -23.72 5.76
C GLU A 145 3.95 -23.57 7.14
N ASN A 146 4.21 -24.51 8.06
CA ASN A 146 3.68 -24.45 9.40
C ASN A 146 4.26 -23.28 10.19
N ASP A 147 5.56 -23.01 10.06
CA ASP A 147 6.19 -21.86 10.73
C ASP A 147 5.56 -20.54 10.27
N PHE A 148 5.27 -20.42 8.97
CA PHE A 148 4.61 -19.24 8.46
C PHE A 148 3.14 -19.14 8.88
N LYS A 149 2.40 -20.26 8.95
CA LYS A 149 1.05 -20.29 9.53
C LYS A 149 1.05 -19.88 10.99
N ASP A 150 1.98 -20.37 11.77
CA ASP A 150 2.14 -19.98 13.18
C ASP A 150 2.51 -18.50 13.32
N PHE A 151 3.29 -17.96 12.37
CA PHE A 151 3.53 -16.53 12.32
C PHE A 151 2.25 -15.73 12.09
N LEU A 152 1.37 -16.17 11.20
CA LEU A 152 0.10 -15.49 10.91
C LEU A 152 -0.91 -15.57 12.07
N ASN A 153 -0.95 -16.69 12.78
CA ASN A 153 -1.97 -16.97 13.80
C ASN A 153 -1.67 -16.38 15.19
N ASN A 154 -0.44 -16.01 15.46
CA ASN A 154 -0.01 -15.49 16.77
C ASN A 154 0.03 -13.95 16.83
N ILE A 155 -1.04 -13.30 16.40
CA ILE A 155 -1.22 -11.83 16.48
C ILE A 155 -1.98 -11.45 17.75
#